data_5a53c6563d7c6a24998273efa4922743
#
_entry.id   5a53c6563d7c6a24998273efa4922743
#
_cell.length_a   1.000
_cell.length_b   1.000
_cell.length_c   1.000
_cell.angle_alpha   90.00
_cell.angle_beta   90.00
_cell.angle_gamma   90.00
#
_symmetry.space_group_name_H-M   'P 1'
#
loop_
_entity.id
_entity.type
_entity.pdbx_description
1 polymer ?
#
loop_
_entity_poly.entity_id
_entity_poly.type
_entity_poly.pdbx_seq_one_letter_code
_entity_poly.pdbx_strand_id
1 'polypeptide(L)'
;FFPFFLSSGCDHLIASLESGELQGAAYTAGKGLFTEVIIPAIKKLQEAIDDIQGELASYKSADSEVAGYGELDLDLLKEQLKIKNEQLAKVEKQIADNQDFFRNAGALLTGKLGDLLSQTSALMEVETQLNIGIREIQEKIDKLEWFVDQVSQYFTDSLQVLGLAIQGATQLSQVLVDSEGNYSTDGI
;
A
#
# COMPACT_ATOMS: atom_id res chain seq x y z
N PHE A 1 -4.66 12.77 17.88
CA PHE A 1 -5.19 13.55 19.03
C PHE A 1 -6.11 12.70 19.90
N PHE A 2 -7.05 11.95 19.34
CA PHE A 2 -8.03 11.15 20.09
C PHE A 2 -7.39 10.04 20.97
N PRO A 3 -6.40 9.25 20.50
CA PRO A 3 -5.76 8.20 21.29
C PRO A 3 -5.08 8.72 22.56
N PHE A 4 -4.44 9.88 22.48
CA PHE A 4 -3.73 10.48 23.61
C PHE A 4 -4.67 10.86 24.77
N PHE A 5 -5.86 11.41 24.46
CA PHE A 5 -6.85 11.74 25.50
C PHE A 5 -7.43 10.51 26.16
N LEU A 6 -7.62 9.42 25.40
CA LEU A 6 -8.16 8.17 25.94
C LEU A 6 -7.17 7.51 26.90
N SER A 7 -5.88 7.46 26.54
CA SER A 7 -4.82 6.93 27.40
C SER A 7 -4.67 7.76 28.68
N SER A 8 -4.61 9.07 28.55
CA SER A 8 -4.51 9.98 29.71
C SER A 8 -5.72 9.87 30.64
N GLY A 9 -6.92 9.67 30.09
CA GLY A 9 -8.14 9.42 30.86
C GLY A 9 -8.08 8.10 31.63
N CYS A 10 -7.56 7.04 31.01
CA CYS A 10 -7.36 5.74 31.67
C CYS A 10 -6.35 5.84 32.79
N ASP A 11 -5.22 6.50 32.59
CA ASP A 11 -4.17 6.66 33.59
C ASP A 11 -4.68 7.47 34.79
N HIS A 12 -5.46 8.54 34.53
CA HIS A 12 -6.09 9.32 35.58
C HIS A 12 -7.12 8.51 36.38
N LEU A 13 -7.91 7.68 35.71
CA LEU A 13 -8.90 6.80 36.35
C LEU A 13 -8.19 5.75 37.19
N ILE A 14 -7.11 5.12 36.74
CA ILE A 14 -6.28 4.19 37.49
C ILE A 14 -5.78 4.86 38.78
N ALA A 15 -5.18 6.05 38.69
CA ALA A 15 -4.66 6.79 39.81
C ALA A 15 -5.77 7.10 40.84
N SER A 16 -6.96 7.48 40.38
CA SER A 16 -8.12 7.74 41.24
C SER A 16 -8.63 6.48 41.91
N LEU A 17 -8.65 5.34 41.25
CA LEU A 17 -9.03 4.04 41.78
C LEU A 17 -7.99 3.48 42.75
N GLU A 18 -6.74 3.91 42.69
CA GLU A 18 -5.66 3.49 43.58
C GLU A 18 -5.47 4.39 44.79
N SER A 19 -6.12 5.56 44.85
CA SER A 19 -5.98 6.55 45.93
C SER A 19 -6.43 6.05 47.28
N GLY A 20 -7.26 4.99 47.33
CA GLY A 20 -7.77 4.40 48.59
C GLY A 20 -8.84 5.22 49.33
N GLU A 21 -9.32 6.31 48.70
CA GLU A 21 -10.35 7.18 49.31
C GLU A 21 -11.74 6.54 49.37
N LEU A 22 -11.99 5.56 48.46
CA LEU A 22 -13.24 4.81 48.41
C LEU A 22 -13.04 3.37 48.86
N GLN A 23 -13.94 2.85 49.70
CA GLN A 23 -13.87 1.50 50.24
C GLN A 23 -15.24 0.82 50.22
N GLY A 24 -15.23 -0.51 50.12
CA GLY A 24 -16.44 -1.35 50.13
C GLY A 24 -16.45 -2.39 48.99
N ALA A 25 -17.29 -3.42 49.14
CA ALA A 25 -17.37 -4.53 48.17
C ALA A 25 -17.71 -4.07 46.77
N ALA A 26 -18.68 -3.17 46.63
CA ALA A 26 -19.06 -2.60 45.31
C ALA A 26 -17.94 -1.79 44.66
N TYR A 27 -17.16 -1.07 45.48
CA TYR A 27 -15.99 -0.35 44.98
C TYR A 27 -14.90 -1.30 44.49
N THR A 28 -14.61 -2.35 45.28
CA THR A 28 -13.59 -3.35 44.91
C THR A 28 -13.95 -4.07 43.62
N ALA A 29 -15.22 -4.46 43.43
CA ALA A 29 -15.70 -5.07 42.20
C ALA A 29 -15.63 -4.11 41.02
N GLY A 30 -16.09 -2.87 41.22
CA GLY A 30 -15.97 -1.82 40.17
C GLY A 30 -14.53 -1.55 39.81
N LYS A 31 -13.62 -1.46 40.78
CA LYS A 31 -12.18 -1.33 40.53
C LYS A 31 -11.64 -2.50 39.69
N GLY A 32 -11.97 -3.75 40.05
CA GLY A 32 -11.58 -4.95 39.32
C GLY A 32 -12.07 -4.90 37.86
N LEU A 33 -13.35 -4.58 37.66
CA LEU A 33 -13.91 -4.45 36.31
C LEU A 33 -13.15 -3.41 35.46
N PHE A 34 -12.85 -2.26 36.01
CA PHE A 34 -12.11 -1.23 35.28
C PHE A 34 -10.66 -1.64 34.99
N THR A 35 -9.94 -2.16 36.01
CA THR A 35 -8.51 -2.45 35.86
C THR A 35 -8.22 -3.72 35.07
N GLU A 36 -9.09 -4.72 35.15
CA GLU A 36 -8.85 -6.03 34.57
C GLU A 36 -9.52 -6.21 33.19
N VAL A 37 -10.57 -5.44 32.90
CA VAL A 37 -11.37 -5.62 31.69
C VAL A 37 -11.43 -4.33 30.85
N ILE A 38 -11.95 -3.23 31.41
CA ILE A 38 -12.23 -2.02 30.60
C ILE A 38 -10.94 -1.35 30.12
N ILE A 39 -9.99 -1.12 31.04
CA ILE A 39 -8.73 -0.45 30.69
C ILE A 39 -7.90 -1.26 29.68
N PRO A 40 -7.70 -2.57 29.86
CA PRO A 40 -7.06 -3.39 28.82
C PRO A 40 -7.77 -3.36 27.47
N ALA A 41 -9.10 -3.38 27.44
CA ALA A 41 -9.86 -3.28 26.19
C ALA A 41 -9.65 -1.93 25.48
N ILE A 42 -9.65 -0.82 26.24
CA ILE A 42 -9.36 0.52 25.71
C ILE A 42 -7.93 0.60 25.17
N LYS A 43 -6.94 0.04 25.90
CA LYS A 43 -5.55 0.01 25.44
C LYS A 43 -5.39 -0.78 24.13
N LYS A 44 -6.04 -1.94 24.02
CA LYS A 44 -6.05 -2.73 22.80
C LYS A 44 -6.69 -2.02 21.62
N LEU A 45 -7.78 -1.30 21.86
CA LEU A 45 -8.41 -0.47 20.83
C LEU A 45 -7.48 0.66 20.38
N GLN A 46 -6.77 1.28 21.32
CA GLN A 46 -5.80 2.33 21.01
C GLN A 46 -4.63 1.79 20.17
N GLU A 47 -4.03 0.66 20.58
CA GLU A 47 -2.97 -0.01 19.82
C GLU A 47 -3.42 -0.29 18.37
N ALA A 48 -4.61 -0.84 18.19
CA ALA A 48 -5.16 -1.11 16.86
C ALA A 48 -5.37 0.16 16.01
N ILE A 49 -5.76 1.27 16.63
CA ILE A 49 -5.90 2.57 15.95
C ILE A 49 -4.52 3.11 15.55
N ASP A 50 -3.53 3.01 16.44
CA ASP A 50 -2.18 3.50 16.19
C ASP A 50 -1.52 2.69 15.06
N ASP A 51 -1.71 1.37 15.01
CA ASP A 51 -1.25 0.51 13.91
C ASP A 51 -1.86 0.94 12.57
N ILE A 52 -3.18 1.15 12.50
CA ILE A 52 -3.84 1.63 11.28
C ILE A 52 -3.33 3.01 10.85
N GLN A 53 -3.06 3.90 11.80
CA GLN A 53 -2.49 5.22 11.48
C GLN A 53 -1.07 5.10 10.91
N GLY A 54 -0.26 4.17 11.43
CA GLY A 54 1.07 3.85 10.91
C GLY A 54 1.00 3.30 9.48
N GLU A 55 0.09 2.36 9.22
CA GLU A 55 -0.13 1.80 7.88
C GLU A 55 -0.65 2.85 6.90
N LEU A 56 -1.55 3.75 7.35
CA LEU A 56 -2.04 4.85 6.53
C LEU A 56 -0.92 5.85 6.18
N ALA A 57 0.01 6.10 7.08
CA ALA A 57 1.18 6.92 6.81
C ALA A 57 2.09 6.27 5.78
N SER A 58 2.31 4.95 5.90
CA SER A 58 3.08 4.15 4.93
C SER A 58 2.41 4.11 3.56
N TYR A 59 1.09 3.91 3.52
CA TYR A 59 0.29 3.98 2.29
C TYR A 59 0.45 5.34 1.59
N LYS A 60 0.32 6.44 2.32
CA LYS A 60 0.48 7.80 1.76
C LYS A 60 1.89 8.03 1.23
N SER A 61 2.90 7.48 1.88
CA SER A 61 4.28 7.54 1.40
C SER A 61 4.43 6.78 0.08
N ALA A 62 3.92 5.56 -0.01
CA ALA A 62 3.95 4.76 -1.23
C ALA A 62 3.15 5.42 -2.37
N ASP A 63 1.96 5.97 -2.06
CA ASP A 63 1.12 6.70 -3.02
C ASP A 63 1.85 7.91 -3.62
N SER A 64 2.60 8.65 -2.81
CA SER A 64 3.38 9.80 -3.27
C SER A 64 4.47 9.44 -4.28
N GLU A 65 4.99 8.22 -4.25
CA GLU A 65 5.99 7.71 -5.20
C GLU A 65 5.42 7.44 -6.59
N VAL A 66 4.12 7.13 -6.67
CA VAL A 66 3.44 6.81 -7.94
C VAL A 66 2.53 7.95 -8.44
N ALA A 67 2.19 8.91 -7.58
CA ALA A 67 1.28 10.01 -7.92
C ALA A 67 1.73 10.85 -9.13
N GLY A 68 3.04 10.94 -9.36
CA GLY A 68 3.61 11.68 -10.50
C GLY A 68 3.33 11.06 -11.87
N TYR A 69 2.95 9.78 -11.90
CA TYR A 69 2.66 9.05 -13.16
C TYR A 69 1.21 9.19 -13.62
N GLY A 70 0.32 9.79 -12.82
CA GLY A 70 -1.10 9.91 -13.10
C GLY A 70 -1.86 8.59 -12.94
N GLU A 71 -2.93 8.42 -13.72
CA GLU A 71 -3.71 7.18 -13.72
C GLU A 71 -2.93 6.05 -14.41
N LEU A 72 -2.68 4.96 -13.70
CA LEU A 72 -1.95 3.79 -14.17
C LEU A 72 -2.88 2.58 -14.23
N ASP A 73 -2.88 1.92 -15.39
CA ASP A 73 -3.56 0.64 -15.63
C ASP A 73 -2.53 -0.38 -16.08
N LEU A 74 -2.35 -1.44 -15.29
CA LEU A 74 -1.29 -2.43 -15.54
C LEU A 74 -1.52 -3.21 -16.83
N ASP A 75 -2.75 -3.57 -17.15
CA ASP A 75 -3.08 -4.35 -18.33
C ASP A 75 -2.86 -3.51 -19.58
N LEU A 76 -3.28 -2.26 -19.55
CA LEU A 76 -3.07 -1.30 -20.63
C LEU A 76 -1.58 -1.03 -20.86
N LEU A 77 -0.81 -0.85 -19.79
CA LEU A 77 0.65 -0.65 -19.88
C LEU A 77 1.35 -1.87 -20.48
N LYS A 78 0.99 -3.08 -20.06
CA LYS A 78 1.54 -4.34 -20.60
C LYS A 78 1.18 -4.52 -22.08
N GLU A 79 -0.03 -4.15 -22.48
CA GLU A 79 -0.42 -4.19 -23.89
C GLU A 79 0.38 -3.16 -24.73
N GLN A 80 0.52 -1.92 -24.24
CA GLN A 80 1.33 -0.90 -24.89
C GLN A 80 2.80 -1.33 -25.02
N LEU A 81 3.37 -1.94 -23.98
CA LEU A 81 4.72 -2.48 -24.00
C LEU A 81 4.89 -3.55 -25.09
N LYS A 82 3.92 -4.47 -25.18
CA LYS A 82 3.92 -5.52 -26.22
C LYS A 82 3.89 -4.92 -27.61
N ILE A 83 2.98 -3.96 -27.87
CA ILE A 83 2.86 -3.31 -29.18
C ILE A 83 4.16 -2.60 -29.56
N LYS A 84 4.78 -1.86 -28.61
CA LYS A 84 6.05 -1.16 -28.87
C LYS A 84 7.19 -2.13 -29.15
N ASN A 85 7.28 -3.25 -28.46
CA ASN A 85 8.28 -4.28 -28.72
C ASN A 85 8.08 -4.93 -30.10
N GLU A 86 6.84 -5.17 -30.51
CA GLU A 86 6.54 -5.68 -31.87
C GLU A 86 6.92 -4.65 -32.97
N GLN A 87 6.71 -3.36 -32.70
CA GLN A 87 7.14 -2.29 -33.60
C GLN A 87 8.67 -2.21 -33.68
N LEU A 88 9.34 -2.27 -32.54
CA LEU A 88 10.80 -2.27 -32.44
C LEU A 88 11.41 -3.43 -33.27
N ALA A 89 10.92 -4.65 -33.09
CA ALA A 89 11.40 -5.81 -33.84
C ALA A 89 11.23 -5.65 -35.35
N LYS A 90 10.16 -4.99 -35.80
CA LYS A 90 9.97 -4.70 -37.27
C LYS A 90 10.99 -3.66 -37.76
N VAL A 91 11.25 -2.62 -36.97
CA VAL A 91 12.21 -1.57 -37.31
C VAL A 91 13.64 -2.14 -37.33
N GLU A 92 14.03 -2.90 -36.32
CA GLU A 92 15.32 -3.57 -36.23
C GLU A 92 15.55 -4.51 -37.42
N LYS A 93 14.52 -5.30 -37.79
CA LYS A 93 14.59 -6.15 -38.97
C LYS A 93 14.79 -5.33 -40.26
N GLN A 94 14.07 -4.23 -40.41
CA GLN A 94 14.20 -3.38 -41.59
C GLN A 94 15.59 -2.73 -41.68
N ILE A 95 16.16 -2.32 -40.54
CA ILE A 95 17.54 -1.81 -40.49
C ILE A 95 18.53 -2.89 -40.90
N ALA A 96 18.37 -4.12 -40.38
CA ALA A 96 19.23 -5.25 -40.73
C ALA A 96 19.14 -5.59 -42.22
N ASP A 97 17.93 -5.67 -42.76
CA ASP A 97 17.69 -5.93 -44.18
C ASP A 97 18.38 -4.85 -45.08
N ASN A 98 18.28 -3.58 -44.66
CA ASN A 98 18.95 -2.47 -45.37
C ASN A 98 20.49 -2.59 -45.27
N GLN A 99 21.04 -2.94 -44.11
CA GLN A 99 22.48 -3.12 -43.90
C GLN A 99 23.01 -4.29 -44.71
N ASP A 100 22.30 -5.40 -44.81
CA ASP A 100 22.67 -6.55 -45.64
C ASP A 100 22.64 -6.21 -47.14
N PHE A 101 21.67 -5.40 -47.57
CA PHE A 101 21.65 -4.87 -48.93
C PHE A 101 22.90 -4.03 -49.21
N PHE A 102 23.32 -3.14 -48.31
CA PHE A 102 24.55 -2.36 -48.44
C PHE A 102 25.79 -3.23 -48.57
N ARG A 103 25.91 -4.30 -47.79
CA ARG A 103 27.03 -5.22 -47.86
C ARG A 103 27.11 -5.98 -49.16
N ASN A 104 25.96 -6.34 -49.72
CA ASN A 104 25.88 -7.21 -50.88
C ASN A 104 25.82 -6.45 -52.23
N ALA A 105 25.33 -5.20 -52.23
CA ALA A 105 25.07 -4.44 -53.45
C ALA A 105 26.33 -3.88 -54.13
N GLY A 106 27.49 -3.91 -53.48
CA GLY A 106 28.74 -3.41 -54.08
C GLY A 106 28.61 -2.02 -54.71
N ALA A 107 29.66 -1.41 -55.17
CA ALA A 107 29.75 -0.02 -55.65
C ALA A 107 28.90 0.33 -56.92
N LEU A 108 27.98 -0.51 -57.35
CA LEU A 108 27.28 -0.39 -58.65
C LEU A 108 25.96 0.39 -58.63
N LEU A 109 25.45 0.88 -57.49
CA LEU A 109 24.14 1.54 -57.39
C LEU A 109 24.19 2.91 -56.67
N THR A 110 24.99 3.83 -57.17
CA THR A 110 25.25 5.12 -56.52
C THR A 110 24.03 6.02 -56.32
N GLY A 111 22.98 5.93 -57.12
CA GLY A 111 21.78 6.77 -57.01
C GLY A 111 20.79 6.30 -55.93
N LYS A 112 20.62 5.00 -55.74
CA LYS A 112 19.69 4.42 -54.75
C LYS A 112 20.31 4.26 -53.34
N LEU A 113 21.64 4.31 -53.27
CA LEU A 113 22.36 4.20 -51.99
C LEU A 113 22.09 5.38 -51.05
N GLY A 114 22.00 6.60 -51.57
CA GLY A 114 21.72 7.81 -50.79
C GLY A 114 20.34 7.77 -50.15
N ASP A 115 19.33 7.37 -50.90
CA ASP A 115 17.95 7.25 -50.38
C ASP A 115 17.84 6.16 -49.31
N LEU A 116 18.51 5.01 -49.53
CA LEU A 116 18.48 3.91 -48.57
C LEU A 116 19.25 4.25 -47.29
N LEU A 117 20.36 4.99 -47.38
CA LEU A 117 21.08 5.52 -46.22
C LEU A 117 20.21 6.48 -45.38
N SER A 118 19.50 7.39 -46.08
CA SER A 118 18.58 8.32 -45.42
C SER A 118 17.43 7.59 -44.74
N GLN A 119 16.83 6.59 -45.37
CA GLN A 119 15.80 5.74 -44.77
C GLN A 119 16.31 4.96 -43.55
N THR A 120 17.51 4.39 -43.64
CA THR A 120 18.12 3.65 -42.53
C THR A 120 18.41 4.57 -41.37
N SER A 121 18.88 5.80 -41.62
CA SER A 121 19.08 6.80 -40.55
C SER A 121 17.77 7.18 -39.86
N ALA A 122 16.69 7.37 -40.65
CA ALA A 122 15.37 7.66 -40.09
C ALA A 122 14.82 6.48 -39.25
N LEU A 123 15.06 5.23 -39.70
CA LEU A 123 14.67 4.04 -38.93
C LEU A 123 15.45 3.92 -37.62
N MET A 124 16.73 4.26 -37.56
CA MET A 124 17.53 4.31 -36.32
C MET A 124 17.03 5.37 -35.37
N GLU A 125 16.52 6.49 -35.86
CA GLU A 125 15.85 7.49 -35.02
C GLU A 125 14.55 6.93 -34.41
N VAL A 126 13.73 6.26 -35.22
CA VAL A 126 12.50 5.59 -34.73
C VAL A 126 12.82 4.49 -33.72
N GLU A 127 13.85 3.67 -33.95
CA GLU A 127 14.35 2.67 -33.00
C GLU A 127 14.70 3.31 -31.66
N THR A 128 15.42 4.42 -31.69
CA THR A 128 15.80 5.16 -30.50
C THR A 128 14.57 5.66 -29.72
N GLN A 129 13.59 6.23 -30.39
CA GLN A 129 12.35 6.71 -29.81
C GLN A 129 11.49 5.56 -29.23
N LEU A 130 11.43 4.42 -29.91
CA LEU A 130 10.75 3.23 -29.42
C LEU A 130 11.42 2.70 -28.17
N ASN A 131 12.74 2.62 -28.13
CA ASN A 131 13.50 2.19 -26.95
C ASN A 131 13.31 3.13 -25.75
N ILE A 132 13.22 4.44 -25.96
CA ILE A 132 12.88 5.40 -24.90
C ILE A 132 11.47 5.12 -24.38
N GLY A 133 10.48 5.03 -25.26
CA GLY A 133 9.10 4.79 -24.86
C GLY A 133 8.87 3.42 -24.22
N ILE A 134 9.63 2.39 -24.59
CA ILE A 134 9.62 1.08 -23.93
C ILE A 134 10.12 1.20 -22.51
N ARG A 135 11.24 1.90 -22.28
CA ARG A 135 11.78 2.13 -20.93
C ARG A 135 10.81 2.90 -20.03
N GLU A 136 10.18 3.95 -20.57
CA GLU A 136 9.19 4.74 -19.83
C GLU A 136 7.97 3.90 -19.41
N ILE A 137 7.49 3.01 -20.29
CA ILE A 137 6.38 2.11 -19.96
C ILE A 137 6.83 1.07 -18.94
N GLN A 138 8.02 0.49 -19.11
CA GLN A 138 8.55 -0.48 -18.16
C GLN A 138 8.73 0.13 -16.76
N GLU A 139 9.24 1.35 -16.69
CA GLU A 139 9.36 2.08 -15.41
C GLU A 139 8.00 2.27 -14.72
N LYS A 140 6.95 2.60 -15.48
CA LYS A 140 5.59 2.73 -14.97
C LYS A 140 5.04 1.40 -14.46
N ILE A 141 5.29 0.30 -15.17
CA ILE A 141 4.91 -1.05 -14.77
C ILE A 141 5.61 -1.42 -13.47
N ASP A 142 6.93 -1.26 -13.41
CA ASP A 142 7.75 -1.60 -12.25
C ASP A 142 7.31 -0.80 -11.00
N LYS A 143 7.01 0.48 -11.18
CA LYS A 143 6.51 1.35 -10.10
C LYS A 143 5.12 0.96 -9.65
N LEU A 144 4.23 0.60 -10.55
CA LEU A 144 2.87 0.15 -10.21
C LEU A 144 2.90 -1.21 -9.51
N GLU A 145 3.69 -2.17 -10.00
CA GLU A 145 3.85 -3.48 -9.36
C GLU A 145 4.48 -3.35 -7.98
N TRP A 146 5.51 -2.51 -7.83
CA TRP A 146 6.07 -2.17 -6.52
C TRP A 146 5.01 -1.57 -5.58
N PHE A 147 4.22 -0.61 -6.04
CA PHE A 147 3.16 0.00 -5.23
C PHE A 147 2.15 -1.03 -4.75
N VAL A 148 1.65 -1.88 -5.65
CA VAL A 148 0.69 -2.95 -5.32
C VAL A 148 1.29 -3.91 -4.30
N ASP A 149 2.55 -4.32 -4.45
CA ASP A 149 3.25 -5.19 -3.50
C ASP A 149 3.35 -4.54 -2.12
N GLN A 150 3.74 -3.27 -2.05
CA GLN A 150 3.83 -2.53 -0.79
C GLN A 150 2.49 -2.40 -0.08
N VAL A 151 1.42 -2.03 -0.80
CA VAL A 151 0.12 -1.71 -0.18
C VAL A 151 -0.75 -2.94 0.06
N SER A 152 -0.51 -4.05 -0.63
CA SER A 152 -1.31 -5.29 -0.51
C SER A 152 -1.28 -5.88 0.90
N GLN A 153 -0.26 -5.57 1.69
CA GLN A 153 -0.07 -6.07 3.05
C GLN A 153 -0.72 -5.15 4.10
N TYR A 154 -1.06 -3.91 3.73
CA TYR A 154 -1.63 -2.95 4.66
C TYR A 154 -3.10 -3.26 4.96
N PHE A 155 -3.54 -2.90 6.15
CA PHE A 155 -4.91 -2.96 6.64
C PHE A 155 -5.54 -4.35 6.78
N THR A 156 -4.84 -5.43 6.43
CA THR A 156 -5.41 -6.80 6.52
C THR A 156 -5.55 -7.22 7.98
N ASP A 157 -4.46 -7.22 8.71
CA ASP A 157 -4.43 -7.69 10.10
C ASP A 157 -4.92 -6.60 11.08
N SER A 158 -4.55 -5.34 10.85
CA SER A 158 -4.91 -4.21 11.70
C SER A 158 -6.43 -3.94 11.72
N LEU A 159 -7.11 -4.05 10.57
CA LEU A 159 -8.58 -3.95 10.51
C LEU A 159 -9.27 -5.12 11.23
N GLN A 160 -8.72 -6.33 11.15
CA GLN A 160 -9.23 -7.47 11.89
C GLN A 160 -9.07 -7.28 13.40
N VAL A 161 -7.90 -6.84 13.84
CA VAL A 161 -7.61 -6.53 15.25
C VAL A 161 -8.53 -5.42 15.76
N LEU A 162 -8.73 -4.35 14.98
CA LEU A 162 -9.68 -3.29 15.31
C LEU A 162 -11.11 -3.82 15.41
N GLY A 163 -11.55 -4.68 14.51
CA GLY A 163 -12.86 -5.32 14.54
C GLY A 163 -13.08 -6.12 15.83
N LEU A 164 -12.10 -6.92 16.20
CA LEU A 164 -12.13 -7.69 17.46
C LEU A 164 -12.13 -6.80 18.71
N ALA A 165 -11.34 -5.72 18.70
CA ALA A 165 -11.31 -4.77 19.81
C ALA A 165 -12.65 -4.02 19.97
N ILE A 166 -13.30 -3.63 18.87
CA ILE A 166 -14.65 -3.04 18.89
C ILE A 166 -15.68 -4.05 19.38
N GLN A 167 -15.61 -5.29 18.93
CA GLN A 167 -16.50 -6.35 19.41
C GLN A 167 -16.35 -6.57 20.90
N GLY A 168 -15.13 -6.68 21.42
CA GLY A 168 -14.85 -6.78 22.84
C GLY A 168 -15.40 -5.60 23.63
N ALA A 169 -15.18 -4.36 23.16
CA ALA A 169 -15.72 -3.16 23.78
C ALA A 169 -17.25 -3.14 23.81
N THR A 170 -17.90 -3.65 22.76
CA THR A 170 -19.37 -3.76 22.71
C THR A 170 -19.89 -4.80 23.71
N GLN A 171 -19.18 -5.92 23.86
CA GLN A 171 -19.54 -6.97 24.82
C GLN A 171 -19.39 -6.51 26.28
N LEU A 172 -18.49 -5.55 26.58
CA LEU A 172 -18.38 -4.95 27.91
C LEU A 172 -19.70 -4.34 28.42
N SER A 173 -20.58 -3.90 27.52
CA SER A 173 -21.91 -3.41 27.89
C SER A 173 -22.83 -4.50 28.46
N GLN A 174 -22.47 -5.77 28.30
CA GLN A 174 -23.23 -6.93 28.77
C GLN A 174 -22.70 -7.48 30.11
N VAL A 175 -21.62 -6.91 30.64
CA VAL A 175 -21.10 -7.29 31.95
C VAL A 175 -22.10 -6.89 33.04
N LEU A 176 -22.58 -7.87 33.78
CA LEU A 176 -23.52 -7.67 34.89
C LEU A 176 -22.76 -7.70 36.23
N VAL A 177 -23.08 -6.77 37.09
CA VAL A 177 -22.58 -6.75 38.49
C VAL A 177 -23.73 -7.16 39.39
N ASP A 178 -23.51 -8.18 40.24
CA ASP A 178 -24.49 -8.66 41.19
C ASP A 178 -24.59 -7.75 42.42
N SER A 179 -25.55 -8.05 43.33
CA SER A 179 -25.76 -7.30 44.56
C SER A 179 -24.61 -7.46 45.58
N GLU A 180 -23.74 -8.44 45.42
CA GLU A 180 -22.57 -8.70 46.23
C GLU A 180 -21.31 -8.01 45.69
N GLY A 181 -21.41 -7.40 44.51
CA GLY A 181 -20.33 -6.67 43.85
C GLY A 181 -19.43 -7.55 42.99
N ASN A 182 -19.84 -8.78 42.67
CA ASN A 182 -19.12 -9.60 41.70
C ASN A 182 -19.56 -9.26 40.30
N TYR A 183 -18.65 -9.29 39.36
CA TYR A 183 -18.96 -9.15 37.93
C TYR A 183 -18.78 -10.50 37.22
N SER A 184 -19.68 -10.79 36.27
CA SER A 184 -19.58 -11.96 35.40
C SER A 184 -19.16 -11.55 34.00
N THR A 185 -18.18 -12.25 33.49
CA THR A 185 -17.70 -12.15 32.12
C THR A 185 -18.16 -13.34 31.25
N ASP A 186 -19.14 -14.11 31.74
CA ASP A 186 -19.67 -15.30 31.06
C ASP A 186 -20.49 -14.92 29.82
N GLY A 187 -19.86 -14.46 28.81
CA GLY A 187 -20.49 -14.04 27.55
C GLY A 187 -19.64 -13.10 26.70
N ILE A 188 -18.41 -12.86 27.19
CA ILE A 188 -17.42 -12.05 26.47
C ILE A 188 -16.38 -12.93 25.80
#